data_3eebd48958aed7d20362a655afa54e97
#
_entry.id   3eebd48958aed7d20362a655afa54e97
#
_cell.length_a   1.000
_cell.length_b   1.000
_cell.length_c   1.000
_cell.angle_alpha   90.00
_cell.angle_beta   90.00
_cell.angle_gamma   90.00
#
_symmetry.space_group_name_H-M   'P 1'
#
loop_
_entity.id
_entity.type
_entity.pdbx_description
1 polymer ?
#
loop_
_entity_poly.entity_id
_entity_poly.type
_entity_poly.pdbx_seq_one_letter_code
_entity_poly.pdbx_strand_id
1 'polypeptide(L)'
;MKQSIKIFIFTLALCPMILNAAILIDGKLDEEEWKDAQNIDEFVVIVPFSLESPDLDTRVLIHSDEKGIYFGFINSQTPETRDRRRHARDGLRQTHDRNFVVVDLDNTGNT
;
A
#
# COMPACT_ATOMS: atom_id res chain seq x y z
N MET A 1 -18.13 68.97 -1.24
CA MET A 1 -17.83 67.86 -0.27
C MET A 1 -17.79 66.54 -1.05
N LYS A 2 -16.62 66.02 -1.33
CA LYS A 2 -16.46 64.77 -2.01
C LYS A 2 -16.13 63.70 -0.95
N GLN A 3 -17.07 62.79 -0.68
CA GLN A 3 -16.83 61.64 0.18
C GLN A 3 -16.15 60.52 -0.63
N SER A 4 -14.93 60.22 -0.28
CA SER A 4 -14.19 59.08 -0.83
C SER A 4 -14.63 57.80 -0.11
N ILE A 5 -15.33 56.93 -0.83
CA ILE A 5 -15.66 55.57 -0.36
C ILE A 5 -14.42 54.73 -0.50
N LYS A 6 -13.80 54.35 0.63
CA LYS A 6 -12.72 53.34 0.66
C LYS A 6 -13.34 51.95 0.63
N ILE A 7 -13.29 51.32 -0.52
CA ILE A 7 -13.66 49.90 -0.67
C ILE A 7 -12.54 49.08 -0.03
N PHE A 8 -12.86 48.45 1.11
CA PHE A 8 -11.96 47.52 1.80
C PHE A 8 -12.19 46.14 1.18
N ILE A 9 -11.31 45.74 0.25
CA ILE A 9 -11.34 44.40 -0.34
C ILE A 9 -10.78 43.44 0.71
N PHE A 10 -11.65 42.69 1.38
CA PHE A 10 -11.30 41.60 2.29
C PHE A 10 -10.95 40.37 1.43
N THR A 11 -9.67 40.21 1.18
CA THR A 11 -9.18 39.02 0.48
C THR A 11 -9.29 37.83 1.44
N LEU A 12 -10.33 37.02 1.28
CA LEU A 12 -10.49 35.75 1.98
C LEU A 12 -9.44 34.78 1.45
N ALA A 13 -8.36 34.58 2.20
CA ALA A 13 -7.36 33.60 1.89
C ALA A 13 -7.97 32.19 2.02
N LEU A 14 -8.31 31.60 0.88
CA LEU A 14 -8.75 30.21 0.78
C LEU A 14 -7.53 29.33 1.07
N CYS A 15 -7.35 28.95 2.34
CA CYS A 15 -6.35 27.98 2.72
C CYS A 15 -6.78 26.62 2.12
N PRO A 16 -6.00 25.98 1.24
CA PRO A 16 -6.31 24.63 0.80
C PRO A 16 -6.22 23.71 2.02
N MET A 17 -7.36 23.21 2.50
CA MET A 17 -7.38 22.07 3.39
C MET A 17 -6.83 20.90 2.61
N ILE A 18 -5.59 20.49 2.90
CA ILE A 18 -5.04 19.22 2.45
C ILE A 18 -5.88 18.17 3.18
N LEU A 19 -6.88 17.62 2.50
CA LEU A 19 -7.57 16.43 2.94
C LEU A 19 -6.56 15.30 2.79
N ASN A 20 -5.89 14.92 3.86
CA ASN A 20 -5.20 13.64 3.91
C ASN A 20 -6.27 12.55 3.83
N ALA A 21 -6.47 12.01 2.63
CA ALA A 21 -7.30 10.85 2.44
C ALA A 21 -6.55 9.68 3.12
N ALA A 22 -7.19 9.02 4.06
CA ALA A 22 -6.60 7.86 4.71
C ALA A 22 -6.72 6.65 3.78
N ILE A 23 -5.70 5.80 3.71
CA ILE A 23 -5.75 4.53 3.00
C ILE A 23 -6.92 3.70 3.52
N LEU A 24 -7.80 3.24 2.62
CA LEU A 24 -8.93 2.38 2.91
C LEU A 24 -8.54 0.92 2.65
N ILE A 25 -8.75 0.05 3.62
CA ILE A 25 -8.45 -1.39 3.48
C ILE A 25 -9.61 -2.08 2.76
N ASP A 26 -9.76 -1.85 1.46
CA ASP A 26 -10.83 -2.41 0.62
C ASP A 26 -10.31 -3.36 -0.48
N GLY A 27 -8.97 -3.54 -0.56
CA GLY A 27 -8.31 -4.39 -1.55
C GLY A 27 -8.01 -3.67 -2.87
N LYS A 28 -8.14 -2.34 -2.91
CA LYS A 28 -7.68 -1.51 -4.01
C LYS A 28 -6.48 -0.68 -3.57
N LEU A 29 -5.69 -0.24 -4.53
CA LEU A 29 -4.51 0.58 -4.31
C LEU A 29 -4.64 1.83 -5.20
N ASP A 30 -5.78 2.52 -5.09
CA ASP A 30 -6.15 3.67 -5.92
C ASP A 30 -6.09 5.02 -5.21
N GLU A 31 -5.76 5.02 -3.90
CA GLU A 31 -5.54 6.25 -3.16
C GLU A 31 -4.23 6.95 -3.56
N GLU A 32 -4.21 8.28 -3.41
CA GLU A 32 -3.04 9.11 -3.76
C GLU A 32 -1.79 8.72 -2.95
N GLU A 33 -1.95 8.27 -1.72
CA GLU A 33 -0.88 7.86 -0.80
C GLU A 33 -0.01 6.74 -1.37
N TRP A 34 -0.58 5.87 -2.21
CA TRP A 34 0.18 4.80 -2.86
C TRP A 34 1.16 5.28 -3.91
N LYS A 35 1.01 6.51 -4.43
CA LYS A 35 1.94 7.08 -5.40
C LYS A 35 3.31 7.39 -4.82
N ASP A 36 3.32 7.73 -3.52
CA ASP A 36 4.55 8.03 -2.78
C ASP A 36 5.05 6.83 -1.96
N ALA A 37 4.40 5.68 -2.09
CA ALA A 37 4.77 4.47 -1.39
C ALA A 37 6.10 3.90 -1.88
N GLN A 38 6.89 3.32 -0.99
CA GLN A 38 8.07 2.55 -1.36
C GLN A 38 7.64 1.33 -2.18
N ASN A 39 8.25 1.15 -3.35
CA ASN A 39 8.01 0.00 -4.21
C ASN A 39 9.10 -1.05 -4.01
N ILE A 40 8.69 -2.31 -3.81
CA ILE A 40 9.57 -3.49 -3.78
C ILE A 40 9.06 -4.45 -4.84
N ASP A 41 9.89 -4.78 -5.82
CA ASP A 41 9.58 -5.67 -6.95
C ASP A 41 10.71 -6.66 -7.28
N GLU A 42 11.84 -6.58 -6.60
CA GLU A 42 12.97 -7.49 -6.75
C GLU A 42 12.80 -8.72 -5.85
N PHE A 43 11.91 -9.63 -6.26
CA PHE A 43 11.71 -10.90 -5.57
C PHE A 43 12.50 -12.02 -6.23
N VAL A 44 12.89 -13.02 -5.42
CA VAL A 44 13.58 -14.22 -5.88
C VAL A 44 12.91 -15.48 -5.35
N VAL A 45 13.04 -16.56 -6.08
CA VAL A 45 12.53 -17.86 -5.67
C VAL A 45 13.41 -18.46 -4.58
N ILE A 46 12.81 -18.74 -3.42
CA ILE A 46 13.50 -19.36 -2.28
C ILE A 46 13.09 -20.81 -2.02
N VAL A 47 11.99 -21.27 -2.64
CA VAL A 47 11.55 -22.68 -2.54
C VAL A 47 11.05 -23.15 -3.91
N PRO A 48 11.82 -24.01 -4.61
CA PRO A 48 13.19 -24.47 -4.28
C PRO A 48 14.19 -23.32 -4.24
N PHE A 49 15.26 -23.46 -3.50
CA PHE A 49 16.26 -22.38 -3.38
C PHE A 49 17.08 -22.26 -4.67
N SER A 50 16.61 -21.42 -5.58
CA SER A 50 17.29 -21.13 -6.85
C SER A 50 17.81 -19.70 -6.95
N LEU A 51 17.19 -18.76 -6.24
CA LEU A 51 17.43 -17.31 -6.33
C LEU A 51 17.17 -16.73 -7.73
N GLU A 52 16.47 -17.46 -8.57
CA GLU A 52 16.02 -17.00 -9.88
C GLU A 52 14.85 -16.02 -9.73
N SER A 53 14.59 -15.25 -10.79
CA SER A 53 13.39 -14.43 -10.85
C SER A 53 12.15 -15.33 -10.88
N PRO A 54 11.06 -14.97 -10.18
CA PRO A 54 9.82 -15.74 -10.23
C PRO A 54 9.17 -15.66 -11.61
N ASP A 55 8.44 -16.70 -12.01
CA ASP A 55 7.70 -16.74 -13.28
C ASP A 55 6.55 -15.72 -13.34
N LEU A 56 6.04 -15.33 -12.18
CA LEU A 56 4.96 -14.35 -12.04
C LEU A 56 5.43 -13.19 -11.17
N ASP A 57 5.22 -11.99 -11.67
CA ASP A 57 5.64 -10.77 -10.97
C ASP A 57 4.83 -10.54 -9.70
N THR A 58 5.55 -10.20 -8.65
CA THR A 58 4.98 -9.68 -7.41
C THR A 58 5.56 -8.29 -7.14
N ARG A 59 4.70 -7.38 -6.73
CA ARG A 59 5.11 -6.05 -6.29
C ARG A 59 4.46 -5.72 -4.95
N VAL A 60 5.21 -5.11 -4.06
CA VAL A 60 4.73 -4.66 -2.76
C VAL A 60 4.93 -3.16 -2.63
N LEU A 61 3.88 -2.46 -2.29
CA LEU A 61 3.91 -1.05 -1.94
C LEU A 61 3.88 -0.93 -0.42
N ILE A 62 4.77 -0.11 0.13
CA ILE A 62 4.83 0.16 1.57
C ILE A 62 4.62 1.65 1.79
N HIS A 63 3.61 1.97 2.56
CA HIS A 63 3.33 3.33 3.01
C HIS A 63 3.22 3.37 4.52
N SER A 64 3.58 4.48 5.15
CA SER A 64 3.41 4.68 6.58
C SER A 64 2.92 6.08 6.88
N ASP A 65 2.00 6.18 7.82
CA ASP A 65 1.48 7.43 8.36
C ASP A 65 1.41 7.39 9.90
N GLU A 66 0.77 8.37 10.51
CA GLU A 66 0.59 8.41 11.98
C GLU A 66 -0.28 7.27 12.53
N LYS A 67 -1.05 6.59 11.68
CA LYS A 67 -1.96 5.51 12.06
C LYS A 67 -1.29 4.14 11.98
N GLY A 68 -0.27 3.97 11.11
CA GLY A 68 0.40 2.71 10.96
C GLY A 68 1.22 2.53 9.69
N ILE A 69 1.55 1.28 9.42
CA ILE A 69 2.26 0.85 8.22
C ILE A 69 1.29 0.04 7.37
N TYR A 70 1.21 0.37 6.09
CA TYR A 70 0.33 -0.25 5.11
C TYR A 70 1.15 -1.02 4.08
N PHE A 71 0.72 -2.22 3.77
CA PHE A 71 1.34 -3.08 2.77
C PHE A 71 0.32 -3.39 1.67
N GLY A 72 0.61 -2.95 0.46
CA GLY A 72 -0.18 -3.22 -0.73
C GLY A 72 0.48 -4.29 -1.59
N PHE A 73 -0.12 -5.49 -1.71
CA PHE A 73 0.40 -6.59 -2.52
C PHE A 73 -0.26 -6.61 -3.88
N ILE A 74 0.55 -6.65 -4.93
CA ILE A 74 0.12 -6.82 -6.31
C ILE A 74 0.76 -8.09 -6.83
N ASN A 75 0.00 -9.18 -6.85
CA ASN A 75 0.44 -10.49 -7.31
C ASN A 75 -0.12 -10.75 -8.71
N SER A 76 0.76 -10.88 -9.70
CA SER A 76 0.36 -11.23 -11.06
C SER A 76 -0.01 -12.71 -11.11
N GLN A 77 -1.21 -13.02 -11.60
CA GLN A 77 -1.69 -14.39 -11.77
C GLN A 77 -2.46 -14.52 -13.07
N THR A 78 -2.24 -15.64 -13.78
CA THR A 78 -3.09 -15.98 -14.92
C THR A 78 -4.44 -16.51 -14.43
N PRO A 79 -5.51 -16.43 -15.22
CA PRO A 79 -6.81 -17.00 -14.85
C PRO A 79 -6.74 -18.47 -14.48
N GLU A 80 -5.84 -19.24 -15.13
CA GLU A 80 -5.66 -20.68 -14.96
C GLU A 80 -5.00 -21.03 -13.62
N THR A 81 -4.12 -20.17 -13.13
CA THR A 81 -3.39 -20.39 -11.85
C THR A 81 -4.15 -19.88 -10.64
N ARG A 82 -5.19 -19.06 -10.86
CA ARG A 82 -5.95 -18.47 -9.78
C ARG A 82 -6.86 -19.48 -9.07
N ASP A 83 -6.52 -19.84 -7.84
CA ASP A 83 -7.41 -20.63 -6.98
C ASP A 83 -8.40 -19.70 -6.25
N ARG A 84 -9.70 -19.89 -6.47
CA ARG A 84 -10.79 -19.11 -5.85
C ARG A 84 -11.50 -19.88 -4.75
N ARG A 85 -10.99 -21.03 -4.34
CA ARG A 85 -11.63 -21.83 -3.28
C ARG A 85 -11.54 -21.10 -1.95
N ARG A 86 -12.66 -21.14 -1.20
CA ARG A 86 -12.66 -20.68 0.18
C ARG A 86 -12.09 -21.77 1.07
N HIS A 87 -11.10 -21.42 1.86
CA HIS A 87 -10.48 -22.29 2.82
C HIS A 87 -10.94 -21.93 4.24
N ALA A 88 -10.87 -22.91 5.15
CA ALA A 88 -11.14 -22.63 6.55
C ALA A 88 -10.08 -21.63 7.08
N ARG A 89 -10.51 -20.74 7.96
CA ARG A 89 -9.60 -19.85 8.67
C ARG A 89 -8.54 -20.68 9.38
N ASP A 90 -7.30 -20.22 9.32
CA ASP A 90 -6.12 -20.87 9.93
C ASP A 90 -5.76 -22.26 9.35
N GLY A 91 -6.30 -22.59 8.19
CA GLY A 91 -5.91 -23.80 7.45
C GLY A 91 -4.49 -23.68 6.90
N LEU A 92 -3.54 -24.36 7.53
CA LEU A 92 -2.11 -24.35 7.17
C LEU A 92 -1.77 -25.23 5.96
N ARG A 93 -2.70 -25.62 5.12
CA ARG A 93 -2.43 -26.43 3.94
C ARG A 93 -1.66 -25.62 2.91
N GLN A 94 -0.55 -26.18 2.44
CA GLN A 94 0.46 -25.57 1.57
C GLN A 94 -0.01 -25.29 0.12
N THR A 95 -1.29 -25.33 -0.15
CA THR A 95 -1.85 -25.21 -1.51
C THR A 95 -2.40 -23.82 -1.82
N HIS A 96 -2.14 -22.83 -0.96
CA HIS A 96 -2.66 -21.48 -1.15
C HIS A 96 -1.54 -20.49 -1.32
N ASP A 97 -1.79 -19.51 -2.17
CA ASP A 97 -0.94 -18.33 -2.25
C ASP A 97 -1.05 -17.54 -0.94
N ARG A 98 0.09 -17.07 -0.45
CA ARG A 98 0.18 -16.32 0.81
C ARG A 98 1.16 -15.19 0.67
N ASN A 99 0.79 -14.07 1.25
CA ASN A 99 1.71 -12.97 1.49
C ASN A 99 2.04 -12.92 2.99
N PHE A 100 3.32 -12.82 3.31
CA PHE A 100 3.79 -12.67 4.68
C PHE A 100 4.57 -11.39 4.84
N VAL A 101 4.32 -10.71 5.93
CA VAL A 101 5.13 -9.58 6.38
C VAL A 101 5.69 -9.94 7.74
N VAL A 102 6.99 -9.82 7.87
CA VAL A 102 7.69 -9.97 9.16
C VAL A 102 8.25 -8.61 9.54
N VAL A 103 7.93 -8.15 10.73
CA VAL A 103 8.39 -6.86 11.26
C VAL A 103 9.25 -7.12 12.48
N ASP A 104 10.52 -6.77 12.41
CA ASP A 104 11.45 -6.80 13.55
C ASP A 104 11.46 -5.42 14.22
N LEU A 105 10.72 -5.26 15.30
CA LEU A 105 10.59 -3.99 16.03
C LEU A 105 11.83 -3.63 16.83
N ASP A 106 12.60 -4.62 17.23
CA ASP A 106 13.78 -4.43 18.06
C ASP A 106 15.08 -4.38 17.25
N ASN A 107 14.98 -4.61 15.94
CA ASN A 107 16.12 -4.70 15.03
C ASN A 107 17.21 -5.69 15.51
N THR A 108 16.79 -6.79 16.12
CA THR A 108 17.67 -7.83 16.65
C THR A 108 17.95 -8.93 15.64
N GLY A 109 17.20 -9.01 14.55
CA GLY A 109 17.24 -10.08 13.55
C GLY A 109 16.73 -11.41 14.07
N ASN A 110 16.10 -11.46 15.23
CA ASN A 110 15.48 -12.65 15.80
C ASN A 110 13.98 -12.62 15.51
N THR A 111 13.54 -13.46 14.59
CA THR A 111 12.13 -13.66 14.24
C THR A 111 11.65 -15.05 14.59
#